data_9a68e258dade26c217822c04bde55639
#
_entry.id   9a68e258dade26c217822c04bde55639
#
_cell.length_a   1.000
_cell.length_b   1.000
_cell.length_c   1.000
_cell.angle_alpha   90.00
_cell.angle_beta   90.00
_cell.angle_gamma   90.00
#
_symmetry.space_group_name_H-M   'P 1'
#
loop_
_entity.id
_entity.type
_entity.pdbx_description
1 polymer ?
#
loop_
_entity_poly.entity_id
_entity_poly.type
_entity_poly.pdbx_seq_one_letter_code
_entity_poly.pdbx_strand_id
1 'polypeptide(L)'
;MAMKKNGKLWKYLEIEKKPLKGLMGLEWVILVYTLITLIITLFCFTKLQHPDAMIWGRIRICAITIAMWLVYRLVPCRMMKFLRIFIQMSLLGWWYGDTYRINSLFPNFDHIIARWDQQLFGCQPAMLFSEHFTHPIVSEVLNIAYVSYFPIILVICAFYFFERYNQLERACFIIVASFFSFYLLFDLFPVTGPMYYYKAVGMTKIAHGIFPAIGDYFCTHDEMLPPPGWTDGLGYYLLVAIHEGEHPTGAFPSSHVGIAVICMILAWKSQNKTLFFSILPFALLIFFATVYIRAHYVIDVFAGLIVGIIFYLLWDKVAKKCNF
;
A
#
# COMPACT_ATOMS: atom_id res chain seq x y z
N MET A 1 -1.21 46.27 14.19
CA MET A 1 -1.01 45.38 15.36
C MET A 1 -0.11 44.24 14.91
N ALA A 2 1.21 44.32 15.17
CA ALA A 2 2.18 43.28 14.72
C ALA A 2 2.11 42.10 15.69
N MET A 3 1.51 41.01 15.26
CA MET A 3 1.53 39.76 16.01
C MET A 3 2.97 39.27 16.15
N LYS A 4 3.45 39.11 17.40
CA LYS A 4 4.76 38.55 17.72
C LYS A 4 4.95 37.19 17.03
N LYS A 5 5.87 37.14 16.07
CA LYS A 5 6.27 35.91 15.30
C LYS A 5 7.14 34.96 16.15
N ASN A 6 6.75 34.61 17.36
CA ASN A 6 7.55 33.78 18.27
C ASN A 6 6.90 32.40 18.52
N GLY A 7 6.59 31.63 17.47
CA GLY A 7 6.21 30.25 17.63
C GLY A 7 6.90 29.35 16.61
N LYS A 8 7.46 28.22 17.05
CA LYS A 8 8.09 27.20 16.16
C LYS A 8 7.18 26.79 14.96
N LEU A 9 5.86 26.96 15.10
CA LEU A 9 4.87 26.62 14.06
C LEU A 9 4.84 27.64 12.90
N TRP A 10 5.15 28.94 13.14
CA TRP A 10 5.13 29.97 12.10
C TRP A 10 6.09 29.69 10.95
N LYS A 11 7.23 29.02 11.20
CA LYS A 11 8.20 28.65 10.14
C LYS A 11 7.61 27.76 9.04
N TYR A 12 6.53 27.02 9.34
CA TYR A 12 5.86 26.13 8.35
C TYR A 12 4.83 26.88 7.50
N LEU A 13 4.38 28.06 7.96
CA LEU A 13 3.43 28.93 7.27
C LEU A 13 4.10 30.09 6.52
N GLU A 14 5.41 30.28 6.70
CA GLU A 14 6.16 31.28 5.96
C GLU A 14 6.21 30.96 4.47
N ILE A 15 6.01 32.01 3.65
CA ILE A 15 6.10 31.92 2.19
C ILE A 15 7.51 31.48 1.79
N GLU A 16 7.62 30.45 0.99
CA GLU A 16 8.90 29.94 0.50
C GLU A 16 9.56 30.95 -0.44
N LYS A 17 10.86 31.22 -0.23
CA LYS A 17 11.62 32.16 -1.08
C LYS A 17 11.71 31.70 -2.54
N LYS A 18 11.72 30.38 -2.76
CA LYS A 18 11.80 29.76 -4.09
C LYS A 18 10.75 28.64 -4.18
N PRO A 19 9.45 28.99 -4.35
CA PRO A 19 8.41 28.00 -4.43
C PRO A 19 8.50 27.15 -5.70
N LEU A 20 8.14 25.90 -5.61
CA LEU A 20 8.04 25.01 -6.76
C LEU A 20 6.94 25.51 -7.71
N LYS A 21 7.29 25.75 -8.98
CA LYS A 21 6.35 26.30 -9.97
C LYS A 21 5.49 25.22 -10.64
N GLY A 22 6.00 24.00 -10.76
CA GLY A 22 5.37 22.88 -11.48
C GLY A 22 4.72 21.84 -10.57
N LEU A 23 4.48 20.69 -11.17
CA LEU A 23 4.07 19.49 -10.47
C LEU A 23 5.26 18.86 -9.75
N MET A 24 4.98 18.21 -8.62
CA MET A 24 5.95 17.39 -7.90
C MET A 24 6.16 16.04 -8.62
N GLY A 25 7.30 15.39 -8.35
CA GLY A 25 7.60 14.08 -8.92
C GLY A 25 6.51 13.04 -8.67
N LEU A 26 5.96 13.00 -7.45
CA LEU A 26 4.88 12.07 -7.11
C LEU A 26 3.58 12.33 -7.91
N GLU A 27 3.27 13.57 -8.25
CA GLU A 27 2.09 13.90 -9.06
C GLU A 27 2.27 13.49 -10.51
N TRP A 28 3.48 13.57 -11.05
CA TRP A 28 3.79 13.01 -12.37
C TRP A 28 3.56 11.50 -12.42
N VAL A 29 3.96 10.76 -11.37
CA VAL A 29 3.69 9.31 -11.28
C VAL A 29 2.19 9.04 -11.29
N ILE A 30 1.43 9.80 -10.51
CA ILE A 30 -0.04 9.67 -10.45
C ILE A 30 -0.65 9.91 -11.83
N LEU A 31 -0.24 10.97 -12.54
CA LEU A 31 -0.77 11.28 -13.87
C LEU A 31 -0.39 10.20 -14.89
N VAL A 32 0.83 9.67 -14.84
CA VAL A 32 1.26 8.56 -15.73
C VAL A 32 0.44 7.31 -15.45
N TYR A 33 0.26 6.93 -14.18
CA TYR A 33 -0.58 5.78 -13.82
C TYR A 33 -2.04 6.01 -14.22
N THR A 34 -2.58 7.22 -13.99
CA THR A 34 -3.92 7.61 -14.44
C THR A 34 -4.07 7.41 -15.94
N LEU A 35 -3.09 7.85 -16.74
CA LEU A 35 -3.11 7.70 -18.19
C LEU A 35 -3.07 6.23 -18.62
N ILE A 36 -2.17 5.43 -18.04
CA ILE A 36 -2.05 3.99 -18.33
C ILE A 36 -3.38 3.29 -18.06
N THR A 37 -3.93 3.47 -16.85
CA THR A 37 -5.17 2.81 -16.45
C THR A 37 -6.41 3.36 -17.16
N LEU A 38 -6.40 4.63 -17.58
CA LEU A 38 -7.45 5.20 -18.46
C LEU A 38 -7.43 4.52 -19.83
N ILE A 39 -6.25 4.34 -20.42
CA ILE A 39 -6.11 3.62 -21.71
C ILE A 39 -6.65 2.21 -21.57
N ILE A 40 -6.28 1.47 -20.54
CA ILE A 40 -6.80 0.11 -20.26
C ILE A 40 -8.33 0.15 -20.14
N THR A 41 -8.88 1.10 -19.37
CA THR A 41 -10.33 1.24 -19.16
C THR A 41 -11.07 1.50 -20.48
N LEU A 42 -10.51 2.34 -21.35
CA LEU A 42 -11.14 2.64 -22.65
C LEU A 42 -11.08 1.44 -23.61
N PHE A 43 -9.95 0.74 -23.69
CA PHE A 43 -9.82 -0.45 -24.53
C PHE A 43 -10.66 -1.63 -24.05
N CYS A 44 -10.84 -1.78 -22.75
CA CYS A 44 -11.59 -2.89 -22.13
C CYS A 44 -12.99 -2.46 -21.64
N PHE A 45 -13.51 -1.33 -22.12
CA PHE A 45 -14.73 -0.68 -21.61
C PHE A 45 -15.92 -1.64 -21.48
N THR A 46 -16.14 -2.52 -22.45
CA THR A 46 -17.26 -3.47 -22.45
C THR A 46 -17.06 -4.71 -21.59
N LYS A 47 -15.82 -4.93 -21.09
CA LYS A 47 -15.47 -6.08 -20.25
C LYS A 47 -15.33 -5.72 -18.78
N LEU A 48 -15.19 -4.43 -18.46
CA LEU A 48 -15.01 -3.94 -17.11
C LEU A 48 -16.36 -3.71 -16.43
N GLN A 49 -16.39 -3.91 -15.12
CA GLN A 49 -17.51 -3.52 -14.27
C GLN A 49 -17.41 -2.01 -13.97
N HIS A 50 -18.49 -1.27 -14.22
CA HIS A 50 -18.59 0.18 -13.96
C HIS A 50 -17.46 1.04 -14.53
N PRO A 51 -17.09 0.93 -15.82
CA PRO A 51 -16.00 1.68 -16.42
C PRO A 51 -16.23 3.19 -16.41
N ASP A 52 -17.47 3.64 -16.42
CA ASP A 52 -17.89 5.02 -16.24
C ASP A 52 -17.45 5.57 -14.87
N ALA A 53 -17.67 4.82 -13.80
CA ALA A 53 -17.22 5.19 -12.46
C ALA A 53 -15.68 5.27 -12.36
N MET A 54 -14.96 4.38 -13.06
CA MET A 54 -13.50 4.43 -13.15
C MET A 54 -13.03 5.71 -13.87
N ILE A 55 -13.66 6.09 -14.97
CA ILE A 55 -13.33 7.35 -15.70
C ILE A 55 -13.60 8.56 -14.81
N TRP A 56 -14.77 8.63 -14.17
CA TRP A 56 -15.09 9.72 -13.26
C TRP A 56 -14.13 9.81 -12.07
N GLY A 57 -13.69 8.68 -11.53
CA GLY A 57 -12.66 8.64 -10.49
C GLY A 57 -11.36 9.31 -10.94
N ARG A 58 -10.88 9.00 -12.13
CA ARG A 58 -9.68 9.60 -12.73
C ARG A 58 -9.82 11.10 -12.96
N ILE A 59 -10.97 11.55 -13.44
CA ILE A 59 -11.28 12.97 -13.59
C ILE A 59 -11.23 13.69 -12.24
N ARG A 60 -11.82 13.10 -11.18
CA ARG A 60 -11.77 13.65 -9.81
C ARG A 60 -10.34 13.77 -9.29
N ILE A 61 -9.50 12.75 -9.49
CA ILE A 61 -8.09 12.78 -9.06
C ILE A 61 -7.31 13.85 -9.81
N CYS A 62 -7.49 13.98 -11.13
CA CYS A 62 -6.88 15.06 -11.88
C CYS A 62 -7.33 16.43 -11.36
N ALA A 63 -8.63 16.60 -11.10
CA ALA A 63 -9.18 17.85 -10.56
C ALA A 63 -8.62 18.17 -9.17
N ILE A 64 -8.52 17.19 -8.26
CA ILE A 64 -7.92 17.34 -6.93
C ILE A 64 -6.43 17.73 -7.07
N THR A 65 -5.69 17.06 -7.96
CA THR A 65 -4.27 17.35 -8.20
C THR A 65 -4.08 18.79 -8.68
N ILE A 66 -4.88 19.24 -9.64
CA ILE A 66 -4.87 20.63 -10.15
C ILE A 66 -5.26 21.62 -9.04
N ALA A 67 -6.33 21.33 -8.29
CA ALA A 67 -6.77 22.17 -7.18
C ALA A 67 -5.67 22.37 -6.13
N MET A 68 -5.01 21.29 -5.71
CA MET A 68 -3.93 21.34 -4.73
C MET A 68 -2.69 22.05 -5.27
N TRP A 69 -2.38 21.88 -6.56
CA TRP A 69 -1.34 22.66 -7.22
C TRP A 69 -1.67 24.16 -7.20
N LEU A 70 -2.90 24.56 -7.53
CA LEU A 70 -3.35 25.96 -7.49
C LEU A 70 -3.31 26.54 -6.07
N VAL A 71 -3.80 25.81 -5.06
CA VAL A 71 -3.75 26.24 -3.66
C VAL A 71 -2.30 26.51 -3.21
N TYR A 72 -1.38 25.59 -3.54
CA TYR A 72 0.02 25.81 -3.25
C TYR A 72 0.61 27.01 -4.01
N ARG A 73 0.18 27.27 -5.25
CA ARG A 73 0.60 28.46 -6.02
C ARG A 73 0.14 29.77 -5.39
N LEU A 74 -1.03 29.78 -4.75
CA LEU A 74 -1.57 30.94 -4.03
C LEU A 74 -0.89 31.16 -2.67
N VAL A 75 -0.60 30.08 -1.95
CA VAL A 75 0.02 30.12 -0.62
C VAL A 75 1.22 29.17 -0.58
N PRO A 76 2.35 29.50 -1.19
CA PRO A 76 3.50 28.62 -1.30
C PRO A 76 4.29 28.56 0.02
N CYS A 77 3.82 27.72 0.95
CA CYS A 77 4.47 27.47 2.23
C CYS A 77 4.68 25.96 2.47
N ARG A 78 5.54 25.63 3.44
CA ARG A 78 5.88 24.23 3.76
C ARG A 78 4.65 23.40 4.11
N MET A 79 3.72 23.98 4.87
CA MET A 79 2.49 23.30 5.26
C MET A 79 1.62 22.96 4.04
N MET A 80 1.45 23.88 3.09
CA MET A 80 0.69 23.62 1.86
C MET A 80 1.38 22.59 0.96
N LYS A 81 2.72 22.58 0.89
CA LYS A 81 3.46 21.52 0.20
C LYS A 81 3.22 20.15 0.85
N PHE A 82 3.26 20.08 2.17
CA PHE A 82 2.98 18.85 2.91
C PHE A 82 1.53 18.37 2.71
N LEU A 83 0.55 19.29 2.81
CA LEU A 83 -0.86 18.98 2.58
C LEU A 83 -1.10 18.45 1.15
N ARG A 84 -0.44 19.02 0.17
CA ARG A 84 -0.49 18.58 -1.22
C ARG A 84 0.02 17.13 -1.38
N ILE A 85 1.13 16.78 -0.70
CA ILE A 85 1.65 15.41 -0.64
C ILE A 85 0.68 14.49 0.09
N PHE A 86 0.20 14.90 1.26
CA PHE A 86 -0.66 14.11 2.14
C PHE A 86 -1.97 13.73 1.45
N ILE A 87 -2.62 14.67 0.75
CA ILE A 87 -3.85 14.40 -0.01
C ILE A 87 -3.59 13.35 -1.10
N GLN A 88 -2.49 13.47 -1.84
CA GLN A 88 -2.15 12.48 -2.87
C GLN A 88 -1.90 11.08 -2.28
N MET A 89 -1.23 11.02 -1.13
CA MET A 89 -1.03 9.74 -0.44
C MET A 89 -2.33 9.16 0.12
N SER A 90 -3.25 9.99 0.59
CA SER A 90 -4.58 9.54 1.05
C SER A 90 -5.42 8.93 -0.08
N LEU A 91 -5.20 9.32 -1.33
CA LEU A 91 -5.88 8.76 -2.49
C LEU A 91 -5.35 7.36 -2.90
N LEU A 92 -4.25 6.88 -2.32
CA LEU A 92 -3.72 5.54 -2.60
C LEU A 92 -4.74 4.43 -2.27
N GLY A 93 -5.52 4.59 -1.22
CA GLY A 93 -6.60 3.64 -0.89
C GLY A 93 -7.66 3.52 -1.99
N TRP A 94 -8.03 4.64 -2.61
CA TRP A 94 -8.95 4.61 -3.75
C TRP A 94 -8.33 3.89 -4.95
N TRP A 95 -7.06 4.15 -5.26
CA TRP A 95 -6.34 3.48 -6.34
C TRP A 95 -6.20 1.98 -6.09
N TYR A 96 -6.01 1.56 -4.84
CA TYR A 96 -5.98 0.14 -4.49
C TYR A 96 -7.30 -0.56 -4.85
N GLY A 97 -8.44 0.03 -4.48
CA GLY A 97 -9.75 -0.51 -4.85
C GLY A 97 -10.00 -0.53 -6.36
N ASP A 98 -9.39 0.39 -7.13
CA ASP A 98 -9.51 0.44 -8.59
C ASP A 98 -8.76 -0.73 -9.28
N THR A 99 -7.68 -1.28 -8.66
CA THR A 99 -6.94 -2.43 -9.20
C THR A 99 -7.81 -3.69 -9.29
N TYR A 100 -8.75 -3.89 -8.36
CA TYR A 100 -9.69 -4.99 -8.42
C TYR A 100 -10.50 -5.02 -9.73
N ARG A 101 -10.90 -3.86 -10.22
CA ARG A 101 -11.68 -3.75 -11.46
C ARG A 101 -10.86 -4.08 -12.70
N ILE A 102 -9.58 -3.74 -12.70
CA ILE A 102 -8.68 -4.03 -13.82
C ILE A 102 -8.25 -5.50 -13.79
N ASN A 103 -7.88 -6.02 -12.63
CA ASN A 103 -7.41 -7.39 -12.53
C ASN A 103 -8.51 -8.41 -12.79
N SER A 104 -9.79 -8.05 -12.64
CA SER A 104 -10.92 -8.89 -13.01
C SER A 104 -10.97 -9.23 -14.52
N LEU A 105 -10.18 -8.56 -15.36
CA LEU A 105 -10.00 -8.92 -16.78
C LEU A 105 -9.21 -10.23 -16.96
N PHE A 106 -8.51 -10.70 -15.95
CA PHE A 106 -7.66 -11.88 -15.98
C PHE A 106 -8.16 -12.97 -15.03
N PRO A 107 -7.89 -14.26 -15.31
CA PRO A 107 -8.24 -15.33 -14.39
C PRO A 107 -7.42 -15.24 -13.09
N ASN A 108 -8.00 -15.68 -11.98
CA ASN A 108 -7.32 -15.72 -10.69
C ASN A 108 -6.13 -16.70 -10.67
N PHE A 109 -5.00 -16.29 -10.07
CA PHE A 109 -3.75 -17.05 -10.01
C PHE A 109 -3.41 -17.60 -8.61
N ASP A 110 -4.29 -17.47 -7.63
CA ASP A 110 -4.03 -17.97 -6.26
C ASP A 110 -3.66 -19.46 -6.24
N HIS A 111 -4.26 -20.28 -7.11
CA HIS A 111 -3.95 -21.69 -7.21
C HIS A 111 -2.48 -22.00 -7.57
N ILE A 112 -1.79 -21.09 -8.23
CA ILE A 112 -0.36 -21.21 -8.56
C ILE A 112 0.47 -20.88 -7.32
N ILE A 113 0.16 -19.77 -6.67
CA ILE A 113 0.90 -19.30 -5.49
C ILE A 113 0.71 -20.28 -4.31
N ALA A 114 -0.52 -20.76 -4.08
CA ALA A 114 -0.80 -21.78 -3.06
C ALA A 114 -0.02 -23.09 -3.30
N ARG A 115 0.12 -23.52 -4.58
CA ARG A 115 0.98 -24.67 -4.92
C ARG A 115 2.45 -24.42 -4.63
N TRP A 116 2.95 -23.24 -4.89
CA TRP A 116 4.34 -22.89 -4.58
C TRP A 116 4.61 -22.89 -3.07
N ASP A 117 3.71 -22.32 -2.26
CA ASP A 117 3.81 -22.43 -0.79
C ASP A 117 3.81 -23.90 -0.36
N GLN A 118 2.88 -24.71 -0.90
CA GLN A 118 2.81 -26.15 -0.60
C GLN A 118 4.10 -26.89 -0.98
N GLN A 119 4.70 -26.59 -2.12
CA GLN A 119 5.94 -27.22 -2.58
C GLN A 119 7.15 -26.83 -1.74
N LEU A 120 7.22 -25.57 -1.29
CA LEU A 120 8.33 -25.08 -0.50
C LEU A 120 8.28 -25.51 0.96
N PHE A 121 7.09 -25.53 1.56
CA PHE A 121 6.92 -25.74 3.00
C PHE A 121 6.29 -27.09 3.35
N GLY A 122 5.84 -27.86 2.37
CA GLY A 122 5.11 -29.11 2.61
C GLY A 122 3.70 -28.93 3.19
N CYS A 123 3.27 -27.68 3.41
CA CYS A 123 2.00 -27.30 4.02
C CYS A 123 1.54 -25.93 3.51
N GLN A 124 0.41 -25.44 4.04
CA GLN A 124 -0.06 -24.07 3.84
C GLN A 124 0.26 -23.25 5.09
N PRO A 125 1.39 -22.46 5.12
CA PRO A 125 1.79 -21.75 6.32
C PRO A 125 0.73 -20.76 6.81
N ALA A 126 0.03 -20.05 5.91
CA ALA A 126 -1.02 -19.11 6.28
C ALA A 126 -2.19 -19.76 7.02
N MET A 127 -2.48 -21.04 6.75
CA MET A 127 -3.47 -21.81 7.49
C MET A 127 -2.93 -22.25 8.85
N LEU A 128 -1.80 -22.96 8.85
CA LEU A 128 -1.24 -23.56 10.06
C LEU A 128 -0.78 -22.54 11.08
N PHE A 129 -0.18 -21.42 10.64
CA PHE A 129 0.31 -20.39 11.55
C PHE A 129 -0.83 -19.83 12.41
N SER A 130 -1.96 -19.51 11.81
CA SER A 130 -3.12 -18.99 12.52
C SER A 130 -3.83 -20.04 13.40
N GLU A 131 -3.74 -21.33 13.06
CA GLU A 131 -4.32 -22.42 13.84
C GLU A 131 -3.47 -22.78 15.06
N HIS A 132 -2.14 -22.72 14.96
CA HIS A 132 -1.23 -23.06 16.05
C HIS A 132 -1.04 -21.91 17.07
N PHE A 133 -1.09 -20.67 16.61
CA PHE A 133 -0.84 -19.48 17.43
C PHE A 133 -2.15 -18.74 17.77
N THR A 134 -3.02 -19.39 18.53
CA THR A 134 -4.34 -18.86 18.91
C THR A 134 -4.33 -18.02 20.20
N HIS A 135 -3.17 -17.91 20.87
CA HIS A 135 -3.07 -17.18 22.14
C HIS A 135 -3.43 -15.70 21.95
N PRO A 136 -4.29 -15.10 22.83
CA PRO A 136 -4.77 -13.72 22.68
C PRO A 136 -3.68 -12.69 22.45
N ILE A 137 -2.57 -12.75 23.19
CA ILE A 137 -1.45 -11.81 23.06
C ILE A 137 -0.80 -11.91 21.67
N VAL A 138 -0.62 -13.13 21.14
CA VAL A 138 -0.02 -13.31 19.81
C VAL A 138 -0.93 -12.75 18.72
N SER A 139 -2.22 -13.06 18.79
CA SER A 139 -3.22 -12.51 17.87
C SER A 139 -3.23 -10.98 17.89
N GLU A 140 -3.28 -10.40 19.08
CA GLU A 140 -3.34 -8.95 19.26
C GLU A 140 -2.08 -8.25 18.74
N VAL A 141 -0.89 -8.77 19.08
CA VAL A 141 0.39 -8.25 18.60
C VAL A 141 0.49 -8.30 17.08
N LEU A 142 0.09 -9.41 16.45
CA LEU A 142 0.16 -9.55 14.99
C LEU A 142 -0.91 -8.71 14.28
N ASN A 143 -2.12 -8.60 14.83
CA ASN A 143 -3.15 -7.72 14.28
C ASN A 143 -2.71 -6.25 14.35
N ILE A 144 -2.19 -5.79 15.49
CA ILE A 144 -1.64 -4.43 15.62
C ILE A 144 -0.44 -4.22 14.70
N ALA A 145 0.43 -5.24 14.55
CA ALA A 145 1.56 -5.14 13.63
C ALA A 145 1.12 -4.94 12.18
N TYR A 146 0.09 -5.67 11.72
CA TYR A 146 -0.45 -5.45 10.38
C TYR A 146 -1.00 -4.04 10.21
N VAL A 147 -1.80 -3.57 11.16
CA VAL A 147 -2.38 -2.22 11.16
C VAL A 147 -1.30 -1.13 11.23
N SER A 148 -0.14 -1.40 11.87
CA SER A 148 0.99 -0.46 12.00
C SER A 148 1.62 -0.05 10.66
N TYR A 149 1.29 -0.73 9.58
CA TYR A 149 1.69 -0.39 8.22
C TYR A 149 1.42 1.09 7.86
N PHE A 150 0.19 1.57 8.08
CA PHE A 150 -0.17 2.96 7.82
C PHE A 150 0.54 3.97 8.72
N PRO A 151 0.58 3.77 10.06
CA PRO A 151 1.40 4.57 10.96
C PRO A 151 2.88 4.66 10.58
N ILE A 152 3.52 3.56 10.15
CA ILE A 152 4.93 3.57 9.72
C ILE A 152 5.13 4.56 8.57
N ILE A 153 4.29 4.51 7.54
CA ILE A 153 4.36 5.43 6.39
C ILE A 153 4.19 6.88 6.86
N LEU A 154 3.18 7.13 7.71
CA LEU A 154 2.92 8.47 8.25
C LEU A 154 4.09 9.00 9.06
N VAL A 155 4.69 8.18 9.93
CA VAL A 155 5.86 8.54 10.76
C VAL A 155 7.06 8.89 9.88
N ILE A 156 7.33 8.12 8.82
CA ILE A 156 8.39 8.43 7.86
C ILE A 156 8.14 9.79 7.17
N CYS A 157 6.94 10.01 6.65
CA CYS A 157 6.59 11.28 5.98
C CYS A 157 6.68 12.47 6.95
N ALA A 158 6.17 12.31 8.16
CA ALA A 158 6.24 13.34 9.20
C ALA A 158 7.70 13.63 9.60
N PHE A 159 8.52 12.61 9.79
CA PHE A 159 9.95 12.79 10.09
C PHE A 159 10.65 13.60 9.00
N TYR A 160 10.45 13.25 7.73
CA TYR A 160 11.05 14.01 6.63
C TYR A 160 10.50 15.44 6.57
N PHE A 161 9.23 15.65 6.85
CA PHE A 161 8.65 17.00 6.91
C PHE A 161 9.27 17.88 8.02
N PHE A 162 9.42 17.34 9.23
CA PHE A 162 9.89 18.12 10.37
C PHE A 162 11.42 18.26 10.43
N GLU A 163 12.15 17.17 10.11
CA GLU A 163 13.59 17.08 10.34
C GLU A 163 14.43 17.11 9.05
N ARG A 164 13.89 16.70 7.91
CA ARG A 164 14.60 16.55 6.63
C ARG A 164 13.82 17.14 5.46
N TYR A 165 13.25 18.31 5.63
CA TYR A 165 12.34 18.93 4.66
C TYR A 165 12.88 18.96 3.22
N ASN A 166 14.18 19.20 3.03
CA ASN A 166 14.82 19.21 1.70
C ASN A 166 14.80 17.84 1.00
N GLN A 167 14.57 16.77 1.75
CA GLN A 167 14.48 15.39 1.23
C GLN A 167 13.05 14.86 1.23
N LEU A 168 12.07 15.64 1.72
CA LEU A 168 10.67 15.24 1.85
C LEU A 168 10.10 14.79 0.51
N GLU A 169 10.26 15.62 -0.53
CA GLU A 169 9.69 15.33 -1.86
C GLU A 169 10.24 14.02 -2.43
N ARG A 170 11.56 13.82 -2.31
CA ARG A 170 12.21 12.57 -2.74
C ARG A 170 11.71 11.36 -1.97
N ALA A 171 11.61 11.43 -0.63
CA ALA A 171 11.14 10.32 0.19
C ALA A 171 9.70 9.95 -0.16
N CYS A 172 8.80 10.93 -0.25
CA CYS A 172 7.41 10.72 -0.60
C CYS A 172 7.23 10.26 -2.06
N PHE A 173 8.06 10.77 -3.00
CA PHE A 173 8.10 10.29 -4.37
C PHE A 173 8.45 8.79 -4.43
N ILE A 174 9.49 8.34 -3.72
CA ILE A 174 9.89 6.93 -3.70
C ILE A 174 8.76 6.05 -3.17
N ILE A 175 8.09 6.45 -2.08
CA ILE A 175 6.97 5.70 -1.51
C ILE A 175 5.82 5.61 -2.52
N VAL A 176 5.35 6.74 -3.04
CA VAL A 176 4.20 6.81 -3.95
C VAL A 176 4.48 6.08 -5.26
N ALA A 177 5.66 6.28 -5.85
CA ALA A 177 6.04 5.60 -7.08
C ALA A 177 6.14 4.08 -6.90
N SER A 178 6.59 3.61 -5.73
CA SER A 178 6.59 2.20 -5.40
C SER A 178 5.18 1.64 -5.23
N PHE A 179 4.26 2.37 -4.58
CA PHE A 179 2.85 1.96 -4.52
C PHE A 179 2.25 1.76 -5.91
N PHE A 180 2.40 2.72 -6.80
CA PHE A 180 1.86 2.57 -8.17
C PHE A 180 2.56 1.48 -8.97
N SER A 181 3.83 1.19 -8.68
CA SER A 181 4.51 0.03 -9.26
C SER A 181 3.93 -1.30 -8.76
N PHE A 182 3.58 -1.40 -7.46
CA PHE A 182 2.85 -2.54 -6.92
C PHE A 182 1.45 -2.65 -7.54
N TYR A 183 0.73 -1.55 -7.71
CA TYR A 183 -0.60 -1.56 -8.31
C TYR A 183 -0.58 -2.03 -9.75
N LEU A 184 0.42 -1.65 -10.56
CA LEU A 184 0.60 -2.22 -11.89
C LEU A 184 0.85 -3.74 -11.86
N LEU A 185 1.57 -4.24 -10.86
CA LEU A 185 1.73 -5.69 -10.68
C LEU A 185 0.41 -6.34 -10.29
N PHE A 186 -0.39 -5.73 -9.42
CA PHE A 186 -1.71 -6.23 -9.04
C PHE A 186 -2.67 -6.25 -10.22
N ASP A 187 -2.64 -5.23 -11.07
CA ASP A 187 -3.44 -5.18 -12.30
C ASP A 187 -3.12 -6.36 -13.25
N LEU A 188 -1.85 -6.81 -13.28
CA LEU A 188 -1.37 -7.85 -14.19
C LEU A 188 -1.38 -9.27 -13.58
N PHE A 189 -1.30 -9.38 -12.26
CA PHE A 189 -1.23 -10.65 -11.52
C PHE A 189 -2.37 -10.73 -10.49
N PRO A 190 -3.57 -11.19 -10.89
CA PRO A 190 -4.73 -11.26 -10.00
C PRO A 190 -4.60 -12.40 -8.98
N VAL A 191 -3.93 -12.09 -7.87
CA VAL A 191 -3.81 -12.93 -6.68
C VAL A 191 -4.53 -12.22 -5.54
N THR A 192 -5.47 -12.93 -4.90
CA THR A 192 -6.35 -12.32 -3.88
C THR A 192 -5.90 -12.62 -2.45
N GLY A 193 -5.06 -13.63 -2.29
CA GLY A 193 -4.53 -14.08 -1.01
C GLY A 193 -5.36 -15.17 -0.31
N PRO A 194 -4.75 -15.80 0.70
CA PRO A 194 -5.33 -16.95 1.38
C PRO A 194 -6.72 -16.69 1.97
N MET A 195 -6.99 -15.51 2.52
CA MET A 195 -8.27 -15.23 3.17
C MET A 195 -9.46 -15.31 2.20
N TYR A 196 -9.28 -14.92 0.95
CA TYR A 196 -10.29 -15.02 -0.09
C TYR A 196 -10.28 -16.42 -0.75
N TYR A 197 -9.11 -16.85 -1.20
CA TYR A 197 -8.99 -18.10 -1.93
C TYR A 197 -9.36 -19.32 -1.09
N TYR A 198 -8.94 -19.37 0.19
CA TYR A 198 -9.31 -20.49 1.08
C TYR A 198 -10.81 -20.49 1.38
N LYS A 199 -11.45 -19.32 1.44
CA LYS A 199 -12.90 -19.21 1.57
C LYS A 199 -13.61 -19.78 0.34
N ALA A 200 -13.16 -19.40 -0.85
CA ALA A 200 -13.75 -19.83 -2.12
C ALA A 200 -13.59 -21.34 -2.37
N VAL A 201 -12.42 -21.91 -2.07
CA VAL A 201 -12.13 -23.34 -2.29
C VAL A 201 -12.64 -24.23 -1.17
N GLY A 202 -12.64 -23.72 0.06
CA GLY A 202 -12.96 -24.44 1.29
C GLY A 202 -11.73 -25.00 1.99
N MET A 203 -11.66 -24.78 3.31
CA MET A 203 -10.51 -25.13 4.17
C MET A 203 -10.12 -26.61 4.09
N THR A 204 -11.10 -27.52 3.97
CA THR A 204 -10.84 -28.97 3.86
C THR A 204 -10.03 -29.31 2.63
N LYS A 205 -10.36 -28.75 1.45
CA LYS A 205 -9.60 -29.01 0.22
C LYS A 205 -8.19 -28.43 0.32
N ILE A 206 -8.05 -27.22 0.88
CA ILE A 206 -6.76 -26.57 1.13
C ILE A 206 -5.88 -27.44 2.02
N ALA A 207 -6.41 -27.96 3.13
CA ALA A 207 -5.70 -28.85 4.06
C ALA A 207 -5.21 -30.15 3.38
N HIS A 208 -5.94 -30.63 2.36
CA HIS A 208 -5.55 -31.80 1.57
C HIS A 208 -4.63 -31.47 0.37
N GLY A 209 -4.16 -30.23 0.25
CA GLY A 209 -3.28 -29.80 -0.84
C GLY A 209 -3.97 -29.70 -2.21
N ILE A 210 -5.30 -29.47 -2.22
CA ILE A 210 -6.10 -29.37 -3.45
C ILE A 210 -6.34 -27.90 -3.76
N PHE A 211 -5.71 -27.40 -4.83
CA PHE A 211 -5.73 -26.00 -5.25
C PHE A 211 -6.32 -25.88 -6.67
N PRO A 212 -7.65 -25.84 -6.83
CA PRO A 212 -8.29 -25.68 -8.13
C PRO A 212 -8.12 -24.28 -8.68
N ALA A 213 -8.00 -24.13 -10.00
CA ALA A 213 -8.18 -22.85 -10.65
C ALA A 213 -9.67 -22.45 -10.56
N ILE A 214 -9.95 -21.24 -10.13
CA ILE A 214 -11.30 -20.72 -9.91
C ILE A 214 -11.72 -19.66 -10.93
N GLY A 215 -10.85 -19.38 -11.92
CA GLY A 215 -11.16 -18.53 -13.07
C GLY A 215 -11.57 -17.10 -12.65
N ASP A 216 -12.77 -16.73 -12.99
CA ASP A 216 -13.40 -15.42 -12.77
C ASP A 216 -14.29 -15.36 -11.51
N TYR A 217 -14.17 -16.33 -10.60
CA TYR A 217 -15.01 -16.43 -9.39
C TYR A 217 -15.10 -15.09 -8.62
N PHE A 218 -13.98 -14.40 -8.45
CA PHE A 218 -13.93 -13.14 -7.72
C PHE A 218 -14.49 -11.93 -8.48
N CYS A 219 -14.91 -12.09 -9.72
CA CYS A 219 -15.66 -11.01 -10.40
C CYS A 219 -17.05 -10.79 -9.79
N THR A 220 -17.59 -11.78 -9.07
CA THR A 220 -18.95 -11.75 -8.49
C THR A 220 -19.01 -12.13 -7.01
N HIS A 221 -17.90 -12.58 -6.43
CA HIS A 221 -17.80 -13.00 -5.03
C HIS A 221 -16.63 -12.30 -4.35
N ASP A 222 -16.88 -11.74 -3.20
CA ASP A 222 -15.89 -11.01 -2.39
C ASP A 222 -15.84 -11.46 -0.93
N GLU A 223 -16.46 -12.61 -0.62
CA GLU A 223 -16.44 -13.13 0.75
C GLU A 223 -15.05 -13.60 1.15
N MET A 224 -14.63 -13.22 2.33
CA MET A 224 -13.36 -13.60 2.94
C MET A 224 -13.54 -14.42 4.22
N LEU A 225 -12.49 -15.11 4.64
CA LEU A 225 -12.41 -15.69 5.98
C LEU A 225 -12.29 -14.57 7.02
N PRO A 226 -12.94 -14.71 8.19
CA PRO A 226 -12.72 -13.76 9.27
C PRO A 226 -11.25 -13.79 9.74
N PRO A 227 -10.75 -12.68 10.31
CA PRO A 227 -9.43 -12.66 10.93
C PRO A 227 -9.31 -13.78 11.97
N PRO A 228 -8.17 -14.51 12.02
CA PRO A 228 -7.99 -15.64 12.94
C PRO A 228 -7.68 -15.19 14.36
N GLY A 229 -7.80 -16.13 15.30
CA GLY A 229 -7.35 -15.99 16.67
C GLY A 229 -8.33 -15.23 17.56
N TRP A 230 -7.79 -14.37 18.45
CA TRP A 230 -8.58 -13.63 19.44
C TRP A 230 -9.42 -12.52 18.83
N THR A 231 -10.73 -12.49 19.10
CA THR A 231 -11.72 -11.63 18.43
C THR A 231 -12.21 -10.45 19.29
N ASP A 232 -11.70 -10.30 20.51
CA ASP A 232 -12.17 -9.28 21.47
C ASP A 232 -11.04 -8.30 21.86
N GLY A 233 -10.11 -8.04 20.95
CA GLY A 233 -8.97 -7.15 21.13
C GLY A 233 -9.03 -5.92 20.24
N LEU A 234 -8.33 -4.84 20.64
CA LEU A 234 -8.22 -3.61 19.85
C LEU A 234 -7.66 -3.88 18.44
N GLY A 235 -6.62 -4.73 18.33
CA GLY A 235 -6.02 -5.09 17.05
C GLY A 235 -6.99 -5.81 16.13
N TYR A 236 -7.85 -6.68 16.69
CA TYR A 236 -8.90 -7.32 15.92
C TYR A 236 -9.92 -6.31 15.35
N TYR A 237 -10.44 -5.40 16.18
CA TYR A 237 -11.40 -4.40 15.72
C TYR A 237 -10.81 -3.44 14.69
N LEU A 238 -9.55 -3.04 14.87
CA LEU A 238 -8.84 -2.20 13.88
C LEU A 238 -8.64 -2.95 12.57
N LEU A 239 -8.28 -4.24 12.62
CA LEU A 239 -8.10 -5.08 11.45
C LEU A 239 -9.42 -5.27 10.68
N VAL A 240 -10.52 -5.57 11.39
CA VAL A 240 -11.86 -5.69 10.78
C VAL A 240 -12.25 -4.38 10.10
N ALA A 241 -12.03 -3.23 10.76
CA ALA A 241 -12.34 -1.92 10.19
C ALA A 241 -11.52 -1.59 8.92
N ILE A 242 -10.27 -2.10 8.81
CA ILE A 242 -9.45 -1.95 7.61
C ILE A 242 -9.96 -2.85 6.48
N HIS A 243 -10.35 -4.09 6.80
CA HIS A 243 -10.86 -5.05 5.81
C HIS A 243 -12.29 -4.69 5.34
N GLU A 244 -13.00 -3.82 6.07
CA GLU A 244 -14.34 -3.40 5.67
C GLU A 244 -14.29 -2.63 4.34
N GLY A 245 -14.93 -3.19 3.32
CA GLY A 245 -14.92 -2.63 1.95
C GLY A 245 -13.68 -2.95 1.11
N GLU A 246 -12.78 -3.83 1.59
CA GLU A 246 -11.72 -4.38 0.73
C GLU A 246 -12.30 -5.35 -0.30
N HIS A 247 -11.64 -5.41 -1.45
CA HIS A 247 -11.96 -6.31 -2.56
C HIS A 247 -10.85 -7.35 -2.75
N PRO A 248 -11.17 -8.52 -3.34
CA PRO A 248 -10.20 -9.60 -3.59
C PRO A 248 -9.15 -9.20 -4.65
N THR A 249 -8.10 -8.52 -4.21
CA THR A 249 -7.00 -8.03 -5.05
C THR A 249 -5.70 -7.87 -4.26
N GLY A 250 -4.58 -7.78 -4.97
CA GLY A 250 -3.35 -7.18 -4.46
C GLY A 250 -2.53 -8.03 -3.50
N ALA A 251 -2.63 -9.37 -3.53
CA ALA A 251 -1.81 -10.18 -2.64
C ALA A 251 -0.38 -10.39 -3.15
N PHE A 252 -0.15 -10.57 -4.44
CA PHE A 252 1.20 -10.87 -4.97
C PHE A 252 1.74 -9.75 -5.88
N PRO A 253 2.99 -9.31 -5.63
CA PRO A 253 3.82 -9.49 -4.44
C PRO A 253 3.33 -8.64 -3.27
N SER A 254 3.63 -8.98 -2.00
CA SER A 254 3.14 -8.22 -0.84
C SER A 254 3.62 -6.77 -0.83
N SER A 255 2.70 -5.82 -1.06
CA SER A 255 3.00 -4.39 -0.92
C SER A 255 3.21 -3.98 0.54
N HIS A 256 2.56 -4.64 1.49
CA HIS A 256 2.76 -4.41 2.92
C HIS A 256 4.22 -4.61 3.32
N VAL A 257 4.80 -5.74 2.91
CA VAL A 257 6.22 -6.03 3.14
C VAL A 257 7.11 -5.09 2.33
N GLY A 258 6.83 -4.91 1.04
CA GLY A 258 7.68 -4.09 0.17
C GLY A 258 7.77 -2.63 0.61
N ILE A 259 6.64 -2.00 0.96
CA ILE A 259 6.63 -0.60 1.44
C ILE A 259 7.22 -0.50 2.86
N ALA A 260 6.99 -1.49 3.75
CA ALA A 260 7.66 -1.51 5.05
C ALA A 260 9.19 -1.54 4.89
N VAL A 261 9.72 -2.34 3.97
CA VAL A 261 11.15 -2.38 3.62
C VAL A 261 11.63 -1.02 3.08
N ILE A 262 10.88 -0.39 2.20
CA ILE A 262 11.20 0.95 1.68
C ILE A 262 11.24 1.98 2.81
N CYS A 263 10.28 1.96 3.72
CA CYS A 263 10.25 2.83 4.89
C CYS A 263 11.47 2.59 5.80
N MET A 264 11.87 1.33 6.00
CA MET A 264 13.08 0.97 6.74
C MET A 264 14.35 1.51 6.07
N ILE A 265 14.47 1.37 4.74
CA ILE A 265 15.62 1.92 4.01
C ILE A 265 15.66 3.44 4.12
N LEU A 266 14.52 4.13 4.00
CA LEU A 266 14.42 5.58 4.17
C LEU A 266 14.80 5.99 5.60
N ALA A 267 14.33 5.29 6.62
CA ALA A 267 14.71 5.53 8.02
C ALA A 267 16.21 5.36 8.23
N TRP A 268 16.81 4.30 7.70
CA TRP A 268 18.26 4.08 7.75
C TRP A 268 19.05 5.20 7.04
N LYS A 269 18.61 5.57 5.84
CA LYS A 269 19.24 6.66 5.06
C LYS A 269 19.11 8.04 5.70
N SER A 270 18.11 8.26 6.54
CA SER A 270 17.96 9.49 7.30
C SER A 270 19.04 9.69 8.36
N GLN A 271 19.84 8.66 8.68
CA GLN A 271 20.85 8.65 9.74
C GLN A 271 20.29 8.90 11.14
N ASN A 272 18.97 8.74 11.33
CA ASN A 272 18.33 8.86 12.64
C ASN A 272 18.12 7.44 13.23
N LYS A 273 19.00 7.07 14.15
CA LYS A 273 18.96 5.75 14.81
C LYS A 273 17.66 5.54 15.59
N THR A 274 17.17 6.58 16.26
CA THR A 274 15.93 6.49 17.04
C THR A 274 14.75 6.16 16.13
N LEU A 275 14.57 6.87 15.02
CA LEU A 275 13.54 6.56 14.03
C LEU A 275 13.65 5.11 13.53
N PHE A 276 14.85 4.70 13.14
CA PHE A 276 15.08 3.36 12.59
C PHE A 276 14.71 2.27 13.61
N PHE A 277 15.23 2.34 14.84
CA PHE A 277 14.97 1.32 15.85
C PHE A 277 13.55 1.37 16.42
N SER A 278 12.87 2.52 16.35
CA SER A 278 11.46 2.63 16.76
C SER A 278 10.51 1.92 15.80
N ILE A 279 10.76 1.96 14.49
CA ILE A 279 9.88 1.31 13.51
C ILE A 279 10.30 -0.13 13.17
N LEU A 280 11.55 -0.51 13.41
CA LEU A 280 12.10 -1.82 13.09
C LEU A 280 11.26 -3.00 13.61
N PRO A 281 10.86 -3.06 14.91
CA PRO A 281 10.08 -4.19 15.40
C PRO A 281 8.73 -4.33 14.70
N PHE A 282 8.04 -3.24 14.44
CA PHE A 282 6.77 -3.26 13.72
C PHE A 282 6.95 -3.69 12.26
N ALA A 283 7.96 -3.16 11.57
CA ALA A 283 8.27 -3.54 10.21
C ALA A 283 8.62 -5.04 10.08
N LEU A 284 9.37 -5.61 11.04
CA LEU A 284 9.66 -7.04 11.08
C LEU A 284 8.41 -7.86 11.38
N LEU A 285 7.56 -7.41 12.30
CA LEU A 285 6.33 -8.11 12.63
C LEU A 285 5.32 -8.13 11.48
N ILE A 286 5.32 -7.14 10.58
CA ILE A 286 4.46 -7.13 9.38
C ILE A 286 4.72 -8.37 8.51
N PHE A 287 5.95 -8.88 8.40
CA PHE A 287 6.27 -10.08 7.63
C PHE A 287 5.50 -11.30 8.14
N PHE A 288 5.38 -11.44 9.45
CA PHE A 288 4.64 -12.54 10.09
C PHE A 288 3.13 -12.24 10.13
N ALA A 289 2.77 -11.01 10.41
CA ALA A 289 1.38 -10.58 10.54
C ALA A 289 0.58 -10.82 9.26
N THR A 290 1.16 -10.48 8.09
CA THR A 290 0.52 -10.67 6.79
C THR A 290 0.16 -12.13 6.49
N VAL A 291 1.01 -13.07 6.92
CA VAL A 291 0.77 -14.52 6.79
C VAL A 291 -0.24 -14.98 7.85
N TYR A 292 -0.09 -14.52 9.11
CA TYR A 292 -0.95 -14.91 10.23
C TYR A 292 -2.42 -14.57 9.96
N ILE A 293 -2.71 -13.35 9.51
CA ILE A 293 -4.09 -12.91 9.21
C ILE A 293 -4.62 -13.48 7.89
N ARG A 294 -3.83 -14.27 7.17
CA ARG A 294 -4.17 -14.88 5.87
C ARG A 294 -4.30 -13.89 4.73
N ALA A 295 -3.75 -12.67 4.85
CA ALA A 295 -3.73 -11.70 3.75
C ALA A 295 -2.77 -12.13 2.64
N HIS A 296 -1.66 -12.79 2.99
CA HIS A 296 -0.59 -13.16 2.05
C HIS A 296 -0.12 -14.62 2.23
N TYR A 297 0.29 -15.22 1.13
CA TYR A 297 1.14 -16.41 1.14
C TYR A 297 2.57 -16.06 1.60
N VAL A 298 3.35 -17.03 2.05
CA VAL A 298 4.75 -16.76 2.42
C VAL A 298 5.58 -16.35 1.21
N ILE A 299 5.29 -16.91 0.04
CA ILE A 299 5.92 -16.49 -1.23
C ILE A 299 5.67 -15.01 -1.54
N ASP A 300 4.46 -14.49 -1.25
CA ASP A 300 4.16 -13.06 -1.43
C ASP A 300 5.07 -12.19 -0.58
N VAL A 301 5.38 -12.63 0.65
CA VAL A 301 6.26 -11.94 1.59
C VAL A 301 7.69 -11.86 1.03
N PHE A 302 8.24 -12.99 0.56
CA PHE A 302 9.58 -13.01 -0.04
C PHE A 302 9.63 -12.18 -1.32
N ALA A 303 8.63 -12.31 -2.17
CA ALA A 303 8.53 -11.49 -3.39
C ALA A 303 8.42 -10.00 -3.05
N GLY A 304 7.60 -9.64 -2.05
CA GLY A 304 7.44 -8.27 -1.57
C GLY A 304 8.74 -7.66 -1.05
N LEU A 305 9.53 -8.44 -0.28
CA LEU A 305 10.86 -8.02 0.19
C LEU A 305 11.79 -7.69 -0.99
N ILE A 306 11.92 -8.61 -1.96
CA ILE A 306 12.81 -8.45 -3.11
C ILE A 306 12.36 -7.27 -3.99
N VAL A 307 11.08 -7.23 -4.33
CA VAL A 307 10.47 -6.20 -5.18
C VAL A 307 10.53 -4.83 -4.50
N GLY A 308 10.33 -4.76 -3.17
CA GLY A 308 10.48 -3.53 -2.40
C GLY A 308 11.90 -2.94 -2.49
N ILE A 309 12.93 -3.78 -2.38
CA ILE A 309 14.32 -3.34 -2.55
C ILE A 309 14.56 -2.85 -3.99
N ILE A 310 14.08 -3.59 -5.00
CA ILE A 310 14.23 -3.22 -6.41
C ILE A 310 13.55 -1.88 -6.68
N PHE A 311 12.32 -1.68 -6.21
CA PHE A 311 11.58 -0.42 -6.40
C PHE A 311 12.25 0.74 -5.68
N TYR A 312 12.77 0.52 -4.45
CA TYR A 312 13.55 1.55 -3.79
C TYR A 312 14.75 1.99 -4.65
N LEU A 313 15.54 1.04 -5.13
CA LEU A 313 16.75 1.33 -5.93
C LEU A 313 16.38 2.04 -7.24
N LEU A 314 15.34 1.58 -7.91
CA LEU A 314 14.84 2.17 -9.16
C LEU A 314 14.41 3.63 -8.95
N TRP A 315 13.49 3.85 -8.00
CA TRP A 315 12.88 5.16 -7.79
C TRP A 315 13.83 6.15 -7.11
N ASP A 316 14.77 5.67 -6.29
CA ASP A 316 15.86 6.50 -5.78
C ASP A 316 16.79 7.00 -6.89
N LYS A 317 17.10 6.15 -7.87
CA LYS A 317 17.87 6.53 -9.06
C LYS A 317 17.12 7.54 -9.93
N VAL A 318 15.82 7.35 -10.14
CA VAL A 318 14.97 8.29 -10.89
C VAL A 318 14.89 9.63 -10.17
N ALA A 319 14.62 9.63 -8.86
CA ALA A 319 14.55 10.85 -8.05
C ALA A 319 15.85 11.67 -8.13
N LYS A 320 17.02 11.01 -8.06
CA LYS A 320 18.33 11.66 -8.23
C LYS A 320 18.49 12.27 -9.61
N LYS A 321 18.11 11.57 -10.67
CA LYS A 321 18.23 12.03 -12.06
C LYS A 321 17.33 13.24 -12.33
N CYS A 322 16.14 13.27 -11.72
CA CYS A 322 15.16 14.33 -11.88
C CYS A 322 15.33 15.48 -10.86
N ASN A 323 16.32 15.40 -9.95
CA ASN A 323 16.58 16.38 -8.90
C ASN A 323 15.37 16.65 -7.97
N PHE A 324 14.66 15.55 -7.59
CA PHE A 324 13.59 15.60 -6.59
C PHE A 324 14.12 15.55 -5.16
#